data_2cf13e22ccaa4e615d82763af6b490d5
#
_entry.id   2cf13e22ccaa4e615d82763af6b490d5
#
_cell.length_a   1.000
_cell.length_b   1.000
_cell.length_c   1.000
_cell.angle_alpha   90.00
_cell.angle_beta   90.00
_cell.angle_gamma   90.00
#
_symmetry.space_group_name_H-M   'P 1'
#
loop_
_entity.id
_entity.type
_entity.pdbx_description
1 polymer ?
#
loop_
_entity_poly.entity_id
_entity_poly.type
_entity_poly.pdbx_seq_one_letter_code
_entity_poly.pdbx_strand_id
1 'polypeptide(L)'
;GTKALFDVFKCIVFIPDDVDIIKGSPEKRRNFVDMASSQINPVAVLHINRHNTIMNHRNALLKDIMNHQATANSLEIWDRQASVEGAFISYMRNNYIQQINEISSELYRKLSGGTEQLELEYKSNVYKPEDFQKPLDEKSADIYFRKLQESSGYDIRTGSTHSGINRDEILIKIN
;
A
#
# COMPACT_ATOMS: atom_id res chain seq x y z
N GLY A 1 13.89 -16.41 -7.02
CA GLY A 1 13.49 -15.25 -6.20
C GLY A 1 12.13 -15.45 -5.58
N THR A 2 11.67 -14.53 -4.74
CA THR A 2 10.42 -14.62 -3.94
C THR A 2 9.17 -14.89 -4.79
N LYS A 3 9.07 -14.28 -5.99
CA LYS A 3 7.97 -14.54 -6.92
C LYS A 3 7.86 -16.03 -7.27
N ALA A 4 8.96 -16.66 -7.65
CA ALA A 4 8.98 -18.08 -8.03
C ALA A 4 8.58 -18.99 -6.84
N LEU A 5 8.86 -18.59 -5.61
CA LEU A 5 8.43 -19.30 -4.41
C LEU A 5 6.90 -19.25 -4.27
N PHE A 6 6.28 -18.08 -4.42
CA PHE A 6 4.84 -17.92 -4.32
C PHE A 6 4.04 -18.54 -5.48
N ASP A 7 4.67 -18.77 -6.64
CA ASP A 7 4.07 -19.53 -7.75
C ASP A 7 3.84 -21.01 -7.37
N VAL A 8 4.67 -21.56 -6.48
CA VAL A 8 4.70 -23.00 -6.17
C VAL A 8 4.20 -23.30 -4.75
N PHE A 9 4.47 -22.42 -3.81
CA PHE A 9 4.22 -22.68 -2.40
C PHE A 9 3.42 -21.56 -1.74
N LYS A 10 2.29 -21.92 -1.13
CA LYS A 10 1.44 -21.01 -0.33
C LYS A 10 1.43 -21.52 1.09
N CYS A 11 1.76 -20.65 2.04
CA CYS A 11 1.84 -21.02 3.44
C CYS A 11 1.26 -19.89 4.31
N ILE A 12 0.50 -20.29 5.31
CA ILE A 12 0.08 -19.42 6.39
C ILE A 12 0.72 -19.97 7.66
N VAL A 13 1.47 -19.11 8.35
CA VAL A 13 2.05 -19.41 9.66
C VAL A 13 1.45 -18.43 10.65
N PHE A 14 1.01 -18.92 11.78
CA PHE A 14 0.55 -18.11 12.90
C PHE A 14 1.53 -18.25 14.07
N ILE A 15 2.08 -17.12 14.49
CA ILE A 15 3.00 -17.05 15.64
C ILE A 15 2.47 -16.03 16.67
N PRO A 16 2.87 -16.10 17.94
CA PRO A 16 2.41 -15.16 18.98
C PRO A 16 2.60 -13.68 18.61
N ASP A 17 3.64 -13.36 17.85
CA ASP A 17 3.94 -11.99 17.41
C ASP A 17 2.95 -11.45 16.34
N ASP A 18 2.13 -12.31 15.74
CA ASP A 18 1.09 -11.88 14.78
C ASP A 18 -0.04 -11.06 15.45
N VAL A 19 -0.13 -11.06 16.76
CA VAL A 19 -0.95 -10.11 17.52
C VAL A 19 -0.57 -8.65 17.20
N ASP A 20 0.63 -8.42 16.75
CA ASP A 20 1.10 -7.12 16.30
C ASP A 20 0.42 -6.62 15.01
N ILE A 21 -0.26 -7.47 14.25
CA ILE A 21 -1.12 -7.05 13.14
C ILE A 21 -2.23 -6.14 13.67
N ILE A 22 -2.75 -6.45 14.87
CA ILE A 22 -3.80 -5.67 15.51
C ILE A 22 -3.23 -4.50 16.31
N LYS A 23 -2.23 -4.76 17.17
CA LYS A 23 -1.70 -3.79 18.14
C LYS A 23 -0.54 -2.93 17.60
N GLY A 24 0.10 -3.39 16.55
CA GLY A 24 1.31 -2.77 16.00
C GLY A 24 1.05 -1.59 15.06
N SER A 25 2.12 -1.15 14.41
CA SER A 25 2.10 -0.01 13.50
C SER A 25 1.30 -0.27 12.22
N PRO A 26 0.80 0.78 11.55
CA PRO A 26 0.20 0.67 10.22
C PRO A 26 1.11 -0.02 9.19
N GLU A 27 2.42 0.12 9.33
CA GLU A 27 3.40 -0.56 8.47
C GLU A 27 3.32 -2.08 8.58
N LYS A 28 3.19 -2.63 9.80
CA LYS A 28 3.03 -4.09 10.00
C LYS A 28 1.79 -4.61 9.28
N ARG A 29 0.68 -3.89 9.37
CA ARG A 29 -0.57 -4.26 8.67
C ARG A 29 -0.41 -4.21 7.15
N ARG A 30 0.23 -3.15 6.61
CA ARG A 30 0.52 -3.06 5.17
C ARG A 30 1.40 -4.22 4.70
N ASN A 31 2.47 -4.52 5.42
CA ASN A 31 3.39 -5.61 5.08
C ASN A 31 2.68 -6.97 5.10
N PHE A 32 1.77 -7.20 6.05
CA PHE A 32 0.95 -8.41 6.08
C PHE A 32 0.05 -8.51 4.85
N VAL A 33 -0.66 -7.45 4.50
CA VAL A 33 -1.55 -7.41 3.31
C VAL A 33 -0.74 -7.59 2.02
N ASP A 34 0.40 -6.93 1.91
CA ASP A 34 1.29 -7.05 0.74
C ASP A 34 1.80 -8.48 0.55
N MET A 35 2.22 -9.13 1.65
CA MET A 35 2.68 -10.52 1.63
C MET A 35 1.54 -11.48 1.28
N ALA A 36 0.39 -11.34 1.92
CA ALA A 36 -0.76 -12.20 1.68
C ALA A 36 -1.31 -12.05 0.25
N SER A 37 -1.44 -10.82 -0.23
CA SER A 37 -1.82 -10.52 -1.61
C SER A 37 -0.82 -11.10 -2.63
N SER A 38 0.47 -11.07 -2.31
CA SER A 38 1.54 -11.62 -3.16
C SER A 38 1.48 -13.15 -3.28
N GLN A 39 0.94 -13.85 -2.28
CA GLN A 39 0.70 -15.29 -2.39
C GLN A 39 -0.47 -15.63 -3.33
N ILE A 40 -1.44 -14.72 -3.47
CA ILE A 40 -2.57 -14.86 -4.41
C ILE A 40 -2.13 -14.46 -5.82
N ASN A 41 -1.45 -13.31 -5.92
CA ASN A 41 -0.93 -12.77 -7.17
C ASN A 41 0.59 -12.51 -7.09
N PRO A 42 1.44 -13.48 -7.48
CA PRO A 42 2.89 -13.35 -7.36
C PRO A 42 3.51 -12.19 -8.16
N VAL A 43 2.79 -11.62 -9.12
CA VAL A 43 3.24 -10.42 -9.85
C VAL A 43 3.34 -9.21 -8.92
N ALA A 44 2.54 -9.17 -7.86
CA ALA A 44 2.57 -8.11 -6.85
C ALA A 44 3.96 -7.88 -6.25
N VAL A 45 4.74 -8.95 -6.03
CA VAL A 45 6.12 -8.85 -5.53
C VAL A 45 6.99 -7.95 -6.42
N LEU A 46 6.80 -8.02 -7.74
CA LEU A 46 7.56 -7.20 -8.68
C LEU A 46 7.20 -5.71 -8.56
N HIS A 47 5.90 -5.41 -8.47
CA HIS A 47 5.42 -4.04 -8.31
C HIS A 47 5.86 -3.44 -6.96
N ILE A 48 5.75 -4.19 -5.86
CA ILE A 48 6.19 -3.75 -4.54
C ILE A 48 7.70 -3.45 -4.54
N ASN A 49 8.52 -4.36 -5.08
CA ASN A 49 9.97 -4.17 -5.12
C ASN A 49 10.38 -2.98 -6.00
N ARG A 50 9.74 -2.81 -7.17
CA ARG A 50 9.97 -1.67 -8.06
C ARG A 50 9.58 -0.36 -7.36
N HIS A 51 8.40 -0.31 -6.75
CA HIS A 51 7.97 0.86 -6.01
C HIS A 51 8.96 1.23 -4.92
N ASN A 52 9.41 0.28 -4.11
CA ASN A 52 10.39 0.53 -3.05
C ASN A 52 11.71 1.08 -3.61
N THR A 53 12.20 0.53 -4.72
CA THR A 53 13.40 1.02 -5.39
C THR A 53 13.22 2.46 -5.89
N ILE A 54 12.10 2.75 -6.56
CA ILE A 54 11.76 4.08 -7.05
C ILE A 54 11.68 5.09 -5.90
N MET A 55 11.03 4.71 -4.79
CA MET A 55 10.91 5.57 -3.61
C MET A 55 12.26 5.86 -2.95
N ASN A 56 13.17 4.91 -2.94
CA ASN A 56 14.54 5.15 -2.46
C ASN A 56 15.27 6.18 -3.32
N HIS A 57 15.18 6.08 -4.65
CA HIS A 57 15.77 7.08 -5.56
C HIS A 57 15.09 8.44 -5.42
N ARG A 58 13.75 8.47 -5.34
CA ARG A 58 13.01 9.71 -5.12
C ARG A 58 13.44 10.40 -3.82
N ASN A 59 13.53 9.65 -2.71
CA ASN A 59 13.94 10.22 -1.43
C ASN A 59 15.41 10.67 -1.41
N ALA A 60 16.30 9.99 -2.11
CA ALA A 60 17.67 10.47 -2.30
C ALA A 60 17.69 11.81 -3.06
N LEU A 61 16.95 11.88 -4.18
CA LEU A 61 16.83 13.11 -4.97
C LEU A 61 16.19 14.26 -4.17
N LEU A 62 15.18 13.99 -3.34
CA LEU A 62 14.59 15.02 -2.46
C LEU A 62 15.63 15.62 -1.51
N LYS A 63 16.54 14.81 -0.97
CA LYS A 63 17.64 15.30 -0.12
C LYS A 63 18.64 16.14 -0.91
N ASP A 64 18.96 15.73 -2.14
CA ASP A 64 19.86 16.50 -3.02
C ASP A 64 19.24 17.86 -3.39
N ILE A 65 17.92 17.89 -3.68
CA ILE A 65 17.20 19.14 -3.96
C ILE A 65 17.17 20.04 -2.71
N MET A 66 16.88 19.47 -1.55
CA MET A 66 16.89 20.20 -0.26
C MET A 66 18.26 20.84 0.01
N ASN A 67 19.34 20.17 -0.38
CA ASN A 67 20.72 20.63 -0.24
C ASN A 67 21.21 21.48 -1.43
N HIS A 68 20.33 21.87 -2.35
CA HIS A 68 20.66 22.66 -3.56
C HIS A 68 21.65 21.97 -4.53
N GLN A 69 21.70 20.63 -4.53
CA GLN A 69 22.55 19.82 -5.40
C GLN A 69 21.82 19.30 -6.63
N ALA A 70 20.48 19.40 -6.66
CA ALA A 70 19.64 18.99 -7.78
C ALA A 70 18.45 19.95 -7.95
N THR A 71 17.72 19.82 -9.05
CA THR A 71 16.53 20.63 -9.37
C THR A 71 15.23 19.87 -9.14
N ALA A 72 14.16 20.57 -8.75
CA ALA A 72 12.85 19.99 -8.51
C ALA A 72 12.24 19.28 -9.75
N ASN A 73 12.55 19.75 -10.95
CA ASN A 73 12.04 19.14 -12.20
C ASN A 73 12.50 17.69 -12.36
N SER A 74 13.60 17.29 -11.74
CA SER A 74 14.11 15.93 -11.80
C SER A 74 13.23 14.92 -11.05
N LEU A 75 12.28 15.38 -10.21
CA LEU A 75 11.34 14.49 -9.51
C LEU A 75 10.32 13.86 -10.45
N GLU A 76 9.93 14.52 -11.54
CA GLU A 76 8.81 14.09 -12.38
C GLU A 76 8.97 12.66 -12.90
N ILE A 77 10.19 12.26 -13.29
CA ILE A 77 10.44 10.91 -13.79
C ILE A 77 10.19 9.84 -12.72
N TRP A 78 10.58 10.12 -11.48
CA TRP A 78 10.37 9.21 -10.36
C TRP A 78 8.91 9.19 -9.94
N ASP A 79 8.24 10.35 -9.95
CA ASP A 79 6.82 10.48 -9.62
C ASP A 79 5.94 9.70 -10.61
N ARG A 80 6.24 9.77 -11.92
CA ARG A 80 5.52 8.99 -12.94
C ARG A 80 5.72 7.49 -12.76
N GLN A 81 6.95 7.04 -12.51
CA GLN A 81 7.22 5.62 -12.26
C GLN A 81 6.55 5.16 -10.95
N ALA A 82 6.67 5.94 -9.87
CA ALA A 82 6.04 5.62 -8.59
C ALA A 82 4.52 5.53 -8.71
N SER A 83 3.89 6.38 -9.55
CA SER A 83 2.44 6.41 -9.70
C SER A 83 1.88 5.15 -10.37
N VAL A 84 2.57 4.58 -11.33
CA VAL A 84 2.15 3.32 -11.98
C VAL A 84 2.20 2.17 -10.98
N GLU A 85 3.32 2.01 -10.28
CA GLU A 85 3.51 0.93 -9.32
C GLU A 85 2.61 1.13 -8.08
N GLY A 86 2.50 2.35 -7.59
CA GLY A 86 1.65 2.71 -6.44
C GLY A 86 0.15 2.53 -6.72
N ALA A 87 -0.32 2.85 -7.93
CA ALA A 87 -1.68 2.58 -8.34
C ALA A 87 -2.00 1.08 -8.29
N PHE A 88 -1.15 0.24 -8.87
CA PHE A 88 -1.32 -1.21 -8.82
C PHE A 88 -1.41 -1.73 -7.37
N ILE A 89 -0.48 -1.31 -6.51
CA ILE A 89 -0.43 -1.76 -5.12
C ILE A 89 -1.68 -1.31 -4.34
N SER A 90 -2.14 -0.08 -4.55
CA SER A 90 -3.36 0.43 -3.89
C SER A 90 -4.60 -0.38 -4.27
N TYR A 91 -4.78 -0.66 -5.56
CA TYR A 91 -5.90 -1.48 -6.04
C TYR A 91 -5.81 -2.93 -5.55
N MET A 92 -4.62 -3.50 -5.55
CA MET A 92 -4.38 -4.84 -5.00
C MET A 92 -4.76 -4.91 -3.51
N ARG A 93 -4.31 -3.96 -2.70
CA ARG A 93 -4.63 -3.89 -1.26
C ARG A 93 -6.13 -3.74 -1.03
N ASN A 94 -6.78 -2.83 -1.76
CA ASN A 94 -8.22 -2.62 -1.66
C ASN A 94 -8.99 -3.90 -1.98
N ASN A 95 -8.69 -4.55 -3.10
CA ASN A 95 -9.36 -5.79 -3.50
C ASN A 95 -9.14 -6.91 -2.49
N TYR A 96 -7.92 -7.05 -1.95
CA TYR A 96 -7.63 -8.05 -0.93
C TYR A 96 -8.45 -7.79 0.34
N ILE A 97 -8.45 -6.56 0.85
CA ILE A 97 -9.20 -6.21 2.07
C ILE A 97 -10.70 -6.42 1.88
N GLN A 98 -11.27 -6.06 0.73
CA GLN A 98 -12.69 -6.32 0.45
C GLN A 98 -13.01 -7.82 0.52
N GLN A 99 -12.20 -8.67 -0.12
CA GLN A 99 -12.42 -10.11 -0.13
C GLN A 99 -12.30 -10.73 1.27
N ILE A 100 -11.27 -10.37 2.04
CA ILE A 100 -11.10 -10.95 3.38
C ILE A 100 -12.08 -10.36 4.39
N ASN A 101 -12.58 -9.14 4.19
CA ASN A 101 -13.56 -8.53 5.09
C ASN A 101 -14.84 -9.35 5.17
N GLU A 102 -15.38 -9.80 4.04
CA GLU A 102 -16.59 -10.65 4.00
C GLU A 102 -16.40 -11.94 4.81
N ILE A 103 -15.27 -12.63 4.56
CA ILE A 103 -14.95 -13.90 5.24
C ILE A 103 -14.70 -13.70 6.73
N SER A 104 -13.89 -12.67 7.06
CA SER A 104 -13.50 -12.39 8.44
C SER A 104 -14.68 -11.94 9.28
N SER A 105 -15.57 -11.11 8.75
CA SER A 105 -16.79 -10.65 9.43
C SER A 105 -17.71 -11.82 9.77
N GLU A 106 -17.90 -12.77 8.85
CA GLU A 106 -18.72 -13.95 9.10
C GLU A 106 -18.11 -14.86 10.18
N LEU A 107 -16.80 -15.12 10.08
CA LEU A 107 -16.09 -15.94 11.05
C LEU A 107 -16.11 -15.31 12.45
N TYR A 108 -15.84 -14.01 12.53
CA TYR A 108 -15.83 -13.30 13.82
C TYR A 108 -17.21 -13.28 14.46
N ARG A 109 -18.27 -13.07 13.67
CA ARG A 109 -19.66 -13.15 14.17
C ARG A 109 -19.98 -14.52 14.77
N LYS A 110 -19.49 -15.60 14.15
CA LYS A 110 -19.67 -16.96 14.72
C LYS A 110 -18.89 -17.14 16.02
N LEU A 111 -17.67 -16.64 16.10
CA LEU A 111 -16.82 -16.74 17.29
C LEU A 111 -17.35 -15.92 18.47
N SER A 112 -17.91 -14.73 18.22
CA SER A 112 -18.51 -13.87 19.25
C SER A 112 -19.93 -14.29 19.66
N GLY A 113 -20.47 -15.37 19.14
CA GLY A 113 -21.86 -15.76 19.36
C GLY A 113 -22.88 -14.77 18.78
N GLY A 114 -22.47 -13.99 17.79
CA GLY A 114 -23.34 -13.01 17.11
C GLY A 114 -23.44 -11.65 17.82
N THR A 115 -22.64 -11.42 18.86
CA THR A 115 -22.72 -10.19 19.67
C THR A 115 -21.84 -9.07 19.15
N GLU A 116 -20.83 -9.39 18.34
CA GLU A 116 -19.88 -8.42 17.80
C GLU A 116 -19.74 -8.55 16.28
N GLN A 117 -19.40 -7.47 15.63
CA GLN A 117 -19.16 -7.40 14.20
C GLN A 117 -17.74 -6.87 13.94
N LEU A 118 -16.99 -7.60 13.12
CA LEU A 118 -15.68 -7.16 12.62
C LEU A 118 -15.85 -6.50 11.26
N GLU A 119 -15.21 -5.35 11.08
CA GLU A 119 -15.07 -4.65 9.80
C GLU A 119 -13.61 -4.36 9.51
N LEU A 120 -13.16 -4.72 8.30
CA LEU A 120 -11.87 -4.36 7.75
C LEU A 120 -12.05 -3.31 6.65
N GLU A 121 -11.31 -2.22 6.75
CA GLU A 121 -11.36 -1.13 5.77
C GLU A 121 -9.95 -0.78 5.29
N TYR A 122 -9.78 -0.65 3.97
CA TYR A 122 -8.58 -0.06 3.39
C TYR A 122 -8.78 1.42 3.15
N LYS A 123 -7.98 2.24 3.82
CA LYS A 123 -7.97 3.70 3.70
C LYS A 123 -6.74 4.14 2.94
N SER A 124 -6.89 4.44 1.66
CA SER A 124 -5.82 4.96 0.83
C SER A 124 -5.49 6.43 1.17
N ASN A 125 -4.21 6.77 1.13
CA ASN A 125 -3.74 8.15 1.19
C ASN A 125 -3.95 8.90 -0.14
N VAL A 126 -4.16 8.17 -1.23
CA VAL A 126 -4.24 8.70 -2.60
C VAL A 126 -5.65 8.67 -3.16
N TYR A 127 -6.32 7.52 -3.04
CA TYR A 127 -7.60 7.24 -3.67
C TYR A 127 -8.76 7.38 -2.70
N LYS A 128 -9.89 7.82 -3.24
CA LYS A 128 -11.17 7.78 -2.56
C LYS A 128 -11.87 6.44 -2.82
N PRO A 129 -12.84 6.02 -1.99
CA PRO A 129 -13.55 4.75 -2.20
C PRO A 129 -14.18 4.60 -3.59
N GLU A 130 -14.71 5.68 -4.17
CA GLU A 130 -15.31 5.69 -5.50
C GLU A 130 -14.30 5.47 -6.63
N ASP A 131 -13.02 5.77 -6.43
CA ASP A 131 -11.99 5.53 -7.43
C ASP A 131 -11.75 4.04 -7.64
N PHE A 132 -11.84 3.24 -6.57
CA PHE A 132 -11.69 1.78 -6.63
C PHE A 132 -12.84 1.03 -7.32
N GLN A 133 -13.96 1.71 -7.57
CA GLN A 133 -15.08 1.16 -8.36
C GLN A 133 -14.78 1.16 -9.85
N LYS A 134 -13.75 1.86 -10.29
CA LYS A 134 -13.28 1.92 -11.68
C LYS A 134 -12.14 0.92 -11.88
N PRO A 135 -11.94 0.41 -13.09
CA PRO A 135 -10.79 -0.44 -13.39
C PRO A 135 -9.47 0.31 -13.20
N LEU A 136 -8.44 -0.42 -12.84
CA LEU A 136 -7.07 0.11 -12.83
C LEU A 136 -6.65 0.44 -14.26
N ASP A 137 -6.35 1.70 -14.53
CA ASP A 137 -5.96 2.23 -15.84
C ASP A 137 -4.94 3.38 -15.70
N GLU A 138 -4.61 4.04 -16.82
CA GLU A 138 -3.70 5.19 -16.83
C GLU A 138 -4.22 6.35 -15.96
N LYS A 139 -5.55 6.56 -15.90
CA LYS A 139 -6.14 7.61 -15.07
C LYS A 139 -5.91 7.36 -13.58
N SER A 140 -5.86 6.09 -13.18
CA SER A 140 -5.51 5.74 -11.81
C SER A 140 -4.07 6.15 -11.48
N ALA A 141 -3.13 5.94 -12.39
CA ALA A 141 -1.76 6.40 -12.23
C ALA A 141 -1.68 7.95 -12.22
N ASP A 142 -2.49 8.64 -13.03
CA ASP A 142 -2.55 10.11 -13.05
C ASP A 142 -3.06 10.69 -11.72
N ILE A 143 -4.01 10.03 -11.06
CA ILE A 143 -4.47 10.43 -9.72
C ILE A 143 -3.31 10.34 -8.72
N TYR A 144 -2.57 9.25 -8.75
CA TYR A 144 -1.41 9.05 -7.88
C TYR A 144 -0.30 10.07 -8.16
N PHE A 145 0.00 10.29 -9.45
CA PHE A 145 0.98 11.29 -9.88
C PHE A 145 0.66 12.68 -9.36
N ARG A 146 -0.59 13.13 -9.55
CA ARG A 146 -1.05 14.44 -9.03
C ARG A 146 -0.88 14.54 -7.52
N LYS A 147 -1.17 13.47 -6.78
CA LYS A 147 -0.98 13.45 -5.33
C LYS A 147 0.46 13.65 -4.91
N LEU A 148 1.42 13.05 -5.63
CA LEU A 148 2.85 13.28 -5.39
C LEU A 148 3.26 14.72 -5.73
N GLN A 149 2.75 15.27 -6.84
CA GLN A 149 3.02 16.66 -7.23
C GLN A 149 2.48 17.66 -6.19
N GLU A 150 1.27 17.46 -5.67
CA GLU A 150 0.68 18.30 -4.63
C GLU A 150 1.52 18.32 -3.35
N SER A 151 2.15 17.21 -2.99
CA SER A 151 3.00 17.11 -1.79
C SER A 151 4.45 17.54 -2.03
N SER A 152 4.88 17.73 -3.28
CA SER A 152 6.28 17.89 -3.66
C SER A 152 6.99 19.04 -2.93
N GLY A 153 6.32 20.18 -2.74
CA GLY A 153 6.88 21.31 -2.00
C GLY A 153 7.16 21.01 -0.53
N TYR A 154 6.33 20.20 0.12
CA TYR A 154 6.58 19.74 1.48
C TYR A 154 7.67 18.66 1.52
N ASP A 155 7.62 17.70 0.59
CA ASP A 155 8.59 16.63 0.45
C ASP A 155 10.02 17.17 0.27
N ILE A 156 10.18 18.22 -0.57
CA ILE A 156 11.47 18.90 -0.79
C ILE A 156 11.99 19.53 0.51
N ARG A 157 11.13 20.22 1.27
CA ARG A 157 11.54 20.86 2.53
C ARG A 157 12.00 19.87 3.59
N THR A 158 11.44 18.65 3.56
CA THR A 158 11.73 17.61 4.57
C THR A 158 12.72 16.54 4.08
N GLY A 159 13.08 16.56 2.78
CA GLY A 159 13.96 15.56 2.18
C GLY A 159 13.36 14.15 2.15
N SER A 160 12.02 14.01 2.22
CA SER A 160 11.35 12.71 2.28
C SER A 160 9.93 12.77 1.73
N THR A 161 9.40 11.63 1.27
CA THR A 161 8.05 11.50 0.72
C THR A 161 7.00 11.35 1.81
N HIS A 162 5.92 12.14 1.75
CA HIS A 162 4.84 12.15 2.73
C HIS A 162 3.48 11.73 2.15
N SER A 163 3.43 11.37 0.88
CA SER A 163 2.21 10.88 0.21
C SER A 163 2.44 9.51 -0.42
N GLY A 164 1.35 8.79 -0.73
CA GLY A 164 1.40 7.51 -1.42
C GLY A 164 1.16 6.31 -0.49
N ILE A 165 1.36 5.12 -1.04
CA ILE A 165 1.02 3.83 -0.41
C ILE A 165 1.67 3.57 0.96
N ASN A 166 2.79 4.26 1.26
CA ASN A 166 3.45 4.15 2.56
C ASN A 166 2.70 4.91 3.68
N ARG A 167 1.65 5.66 3.32
CA ARG A 167 0.77 6.39 4.23
C ARG A 167 -0.65 5.81 4.28
N ASP A 168 -0.90 4.73 3.54
CA ASP A 168 -2.17 4.02 3.61
C ASP A 168 -2.38 3.37 4.98
N GLU A 169 -3.65 3.22 5.36
CA GLU A 169 -4.04 2.56 6.60
C GLU A 169 -4.95 1.37 6.31
N ILE A 170 -4.83 0.34 7.12
CA ILE A 170 -5.75 -0.78 7.19
C ILE A 170 -6.40 -0.69 8.56
N LEU A 171 -7.68 -0.37 8.56
CA LEU A 171 -8.46 -0.19 9.76
C LEU A 171 -9.14 -1.52 10.14
N ILE A 172 -9.12 -1.83 11.41
CA ILE A 172 -9.76 -3.00 12.01
C ILE A 172 -10.72 -2.44 13.05
N LYS A 173 -12.02 -2.61 12.83
CA LYS A 173 -13.08 -2.09 13.70
C LYS A 173 -13.88 -3.24 14.27
N ILE A 174 -14.24 -3.15 15.55
CA ILE A 174 -15.12 -4.08 16.25
C ILE A 174 -16.16 -3.24 16.97
N ASN A 175 -17.42 -3.56 16.82
CA ASN A 175 -18.56 -2.89 17.48
C ASN A 175 -19.43 -3.93 18.20
#